data_6b332331fae470997986e5b78c78cc55
#
_entry.id   6b332331fae470997986e5b78c78cc55
#
_cell.length_a   1.000
_cell.length_b   1.000
_cell.length_c   1.000
_cell.angle_alpha   90.00
_cell.angle_beta   90.00
_cell.angle_gamma   90.00
#
_symmetry.space_group_name_H-M   'P 1'
#
loop_
_entity.id
_entity.type
_entity.pdbx_description
1 polymer ?
#
loop_
_entity_poly.entity_id
_entity_poly.type
_entity_poly.pdbx_seq_one_letter_code
_entity_poly.pdbx_strand_id
1 'polypeptide(L)'
;MNKNIASAFENKKAFIGFVTAGDPDLDTSRQILLEMAKNGCDLIEVGIPFTDPIAEGPVIQEANIRALAQGVTTDKVFDLVAEVSAQMDIPLVFMTYLNVLFRYGYDRFCRRAADSGISGVIVPDLPYEEKHELSDVAKKYGIAVISLVAPTSHERVMMIAKEAEGFLYQVSSMGVTGTRSKIETDVAAVTELAHRVSDVPVAVGFGIHTPEQAAQMGQFADGVIVGSGIVELVAKYGKDAPAKVGAYVAEMKAALAK
;
A
#
# COMPACT_ATOMS: atom_id res chain seq x y z
N MET A 1 -3.28 19.58 -1.55
CA MET A 1 -3.09 19.36 -0.10
C MET A 1 -3.03 17.85 0.15
N ASN A 2 -1.99 17.35 0.77
CA ASN A 2 -1.90 15.93 1.09
C ASN A 2 -3.01 15.54 2.06
N LYS A 3 -3.69 14.44 1.80
CA LYS A 3 -4.76 13.94 2.67
C LYS A 3 -4.16 13.21 3.86
N ASN A 4 -4.78 13.34 5.02
CA ASN A 4 -4.29 12.71 6.23
C ASN A 4 -4.45 11.18 6.15
N ILE A 5 -3.35 10.43 6.23
CA ILE A 5 -3.37 8.96 6.25
C ILE A 5 -4.18 8.44 7.43
N ALA A 6 -4.13 9.10 8.60
CA ALA A 6 -4.87 8.69 9.77
C ALA A 6 -6.40 8.64 9.53
N SER A 7 -6.94 9.47 8.63
CA SER A 7 -8.38 9.44 8.30
C SER A 7 -8.86 8.10 7.73
N ALA A 8 -7.97 7.31 7.13
CA ALA A 8 -8.29 5.98 6.65
C ALA A 8 -8.66 5.00 7.77
N PHE A 9 -8.19 5.26 9.00
CA PHE A 9 -8.35 4.38 10.16
C PHE A 9 -9.34 4.91 11.22
N GLU A 10 -9.87 6.13 11.05
CA GLU A 10 -10.74 6.77 12.04
C GLU A 10 -12.07 6.01 12.21
N ASN A 11 -12.28 5.47 13.43
CA ASN A 11 -13.50 4.76 13.84
C ASN A 11 -13.91 3.56 12.96
N LYS A 12 -12.96 2.93 12.26
CA LYS A 12 -13.21 1.80 11.36
C LYS A 12 -11.96 0.96 11.14
N LYS A 13 -12.14 -0.26 10.66
CA LYS A 13 -11.05 -1.04 10.09
C LYS A 13 -10.79 -0.55 8.66
N ALA A 14 -9.54 -0.16 8.37
CA ALA A 14 -9.16 0.33 7.06
C ALA A 14 -9.11 -0.81 6.02
N PHE A 15 -9.68 -0.58 4.84
CA PHE A 15 -9.40 -1.40 3.66
C PHE A 15 -8.45 -0.65 2.74
N ILE A 16 -7.27 -1.21 2.53
CA ILE A 16 -6.19 -0.65 1.71
C ILE A 16 -6.04 -1.53 0.48
N GLY A 17 -6.17 -0.93 -0.70
CA GLY A 17 -6.00 -1.65 -1.96
C GLY A 17 -4.72 -1.23 -2.68
N PHE A 18 -4.00 -2.19 -3.24
CA PHE A 18 -2.82 -1.94 -4.07
C PHE A 18 -3.11 -2.18 -5.55
N VAL A 19 -2.58 -1.33 -6.41
CA VAL A 19 -2.53 -1.52 -7.87
C VAL A 19 -1.21 -1.05 -8.45
N THR A 20 -0.77 -1.68 -9.53
CA THR A 20 0.36 -1.20 -10.33
C THR A 20 -0.12 -0.12 -11.30
N ALA A 21 0.46 1.08 -11.22
CA ALA A 21 0.09 2.20 -12.08
C ALA A 21 0.40 1.90 -13.55
N GLY A 22 -0.59 2.12 -14.40
CA GLY A 22 -0.48 1.89 -15.86
C GLY A 22 -0.68 0.44 -16.29
N ASP A 23 -1.12 -0.44 -15.42
CA ASP A 23 -1.56 -1.79 -15.76
C ASP A 23 -3.10 -1.81 -15.93
N PRO A 24 -3.65 -2.25 -17.08
CA PRO A 24 -3.00 -2.63 -18.33
C PRO A 24 -2.60 -1.42 -19.20
N ASP A 25 -3.12 -0.24 -18.95
CA ASP A 25 -2.80 1.06 -19.52
C ASP A 25 -3.17 2.20 -18.55
N LEU A 26 -2.71 3.43 -18.81
CA LEU A 26 -2.92 4.58 -17.92
C LEU A 26 -4.40 4.99 -17.79
N ASP A 27 -5.19 4.88 -18.88
CA ASP A 27 -6.60 5.27 -18.85
C ASP A 27 -7.44 4.28 -18.03
N THR A 28 -7.19 2.99 -18.21
CA THR A 28 -7.82 1.94 -17.42
C THR A 28 -7.39 2.02 -15.95
N SER A 29 -6.10 2.27 -15.69
CA SER A 29 -5.56 2.44 -14.34
C SER A 29 -6.23 3.61 -13.61
N ARG A 30 -6.47 4.75 -14.30
CA ARG A 30 -7.23 5.89 -13.76
C ARG A 30 -8.62 5.45 -13.31
N GLN A 31 -9.35 4.73 -14.15
CA GLN A 31 -10.70 4.26 -13.86
C GLN A 31 -10.70 3.28 -12.68
N ILE A 32 -9.71 2.37 -12.60
CA ILE A 32 -9.56 1.44 -11.48
C ILE A 32 -9.39 2.21 -10.16
N LEU A 33 -8.49 3.20 -10.10
CA LEU A 33 -8.26 4.00 -8.90
C LEU A 33 -9.53 4.73 -8.43
N LEU A 34 -10.29 5.30 -9.36
CA LEU A 34 -11.56 5.98 -9.06
C LEU A 34 -12.64 4.99 -8.58
N GLU A 35 -12.76 3.83 -9.22
CA GLU A 35 -13.71 2.79 -8.79
C GLU A 35 -13.32 2.18 -7.43
N MET A 36 -12.04 2.01 -7.11
CA MET A 36 -11.60 1.57 -5.79
C MET A 36 -12.03 2.57 -4.70
N ALA A 37 -11.77 3.86 -4.91
CA ALA A 37 -12.17 4.90 -3.95
C ALA A 37 -13.70 4.95 -3.76
N LYS A 38 -14.46 4.92 -4.84
CA LYS A 38 -15.93 4.96 -4.83
C LYS A 38 -16.56 3.77 -4.12
N ASN A 39 -15.92 2.61 -4.17
CA ASN A 39 -16.43 1.35 -3.62
C ASN A 39 -15.87 1.00 -2.23
N GLY A 40 -15.17 1.91 -1.57
CA GLY A 40 -14.88 1.80 -0.15
C GLY A 40 -13.43 1.48 0.22
N CYS A 41 -12.47 1.63 -0.70
CA CYS A 41 -11.09 1.78 -0.27
C CYS A 41 -10.95 3.00 0.65
N ASP A 42 -10.27 2.83 1.76
CA ASP A 42 -9.96 3.92 2.69
C ASP A 42 -8.60 4.57 2.40
N LEU A 43 -7.71 3.82 1.75
CA LEU A 43 -6.41 4.26 1.26
C LEU A 43 -6.03 3.40 0.05
N ILE A 44 -5.35 3.98 -0.93
CA ILE A 44 -4.84 3.23 -2.08
C ILE A 44 -3.32 3.34 -2.15
N GLU A 45 -2.67 2.18 -2.28
CA GLU A 45 -1.26 2.05 -2.61
C GLU A 45 -1.10 2.00 -4.13
N VAL A 46 -0.40 2.97 -4.68
CA VAL A 46 -0.12 3.08 -6.10
C VAL A 46 1.31 2.61 -6.37
N GLY A 47 1.45 1.43 -6.94
CA GLY A 47 2.76 0.87 -7.32
C GLY A 47 3.37 1.62 -8.51
N ILE A 48 4.56 2.17 -8.36
CA ILE A 48 5.35 2.68 -9.48
C ILE A 48 6.05 1.49 -10.11
N PRO A 49 5.77 1.14 -11.38
CA PRO A 49 6.34 -0.06 -11.99
C PRO A 49 7.86 0.00 -12.05
N PHE A 50 8.49 -1.14 -11.74
CA PHE A 50 9.94 -1.28 -11.68
C PHE A 50 10.39 -2.60 -12.30
N THR A 51 11.57 -2.63 -12.93
CA THR A 51 12.09 -3.80 -13.67
C THR A 51 12.62 -4.89 -12.76
N ASP A 52 13.10 -4.55 -11.56
CA ASP A 52 13.87 -5.44 -10.69
C ASP A 52 13.29 -5.50 -9.25
N PRO A 53 11.98 -5.81 -9.08
CA PRO A 53 11.36 -5.86 -7.77
C PRO A 53 11.86 -7.07 -6.96
N ILE A 54 12.30 -6.84 -5.71
CA ILE A 54 12.83 -7.89 -4.84
C ILE A 54 11.83 -8.40 -3.79
N ALA A 55 10.73 -7.69 -3.59
CA ALA A 55 9.75 -7.98 -2.54
C ALA A 55 8.35 -8.32 -3.09
N GLU A 56 8.23 -8.65 -4.36
CA GLU A 56 6.96 -8.89 -5.04
C GLU A 56 6.85 -10.32 -5.57
N GLY A 57 5.64 -10.88 -5.47
CA GLY A 57 5.31 -12.16 -6.09
C GLY A 57 5.05 -12.03 -7.61
N PRO A 58 4.93 -13.18 -8.32
CA PRO A 58 4.81 -13.22 -9.78
C PRO A 58 3.63 -12.38 -10.31
N VAL A 59 2.52 -12.31 -9.60
CA VAL A 59 1.34 -11.53 -10.01
C VAL A 59 1.68 -10.04 -10.17
N ILE A 60 2.37 -9.46 -9.20
CA ILE A 60 2.77 -8.05 -9.23
C ILE A 60 3.92 -7.81 -10.21
N GLN A 61 4.86 -8.76 -10.31
CA GLN A 61 5.94 -8.70 -11.30
C GLN A 61 5.40 -8.65 -12.73
N GLU A 62 4.42 -9.49 -13.05
CA GLU A 62 3.75 -9.49 -14.36
C GLU A 62 3.00 -8.17 -14.62
N ALA A 63 2.38 -7.57 -13.62
CA ALA A 63 1.75 -6.26 -13.73
C ALA A 63 2.78 -5.16 -14.04
N ASN A 64 3.94 -5.17 -13.38
CA ASN A 64 5.05 -4.28 -13.69
C ASN A 64 5.50 -4.43 -15.16
N ILE A 65 5.65 -5.67 -15.63
CA ILE A 65 6.02 -5.95 -17.03
C ILE A 65 4.98 -5.37 -17.99
N ARG A 66 3.68 -5.58 -17.75
CA ARG A 66 2.60 -5.04 -18.60
C ARG A 66 2.62 -3.51 -18.62
N ALA A 67 2.73 -2.86 -17.47
CA ALA A 67 2.78 -1.41 -17.37
C ALA A 67 4.02 -0.82 -18.08
N LEU A 68 5.20 -1.40 -17.85
CA LEU A 68 6.45 -0.96 -18.50
C LEU A 68 6.42 -1.14 -20.01
N ALA A 69 5.79 -2.22 -20.51
CA ALA A 69 5.60 -2.45 -21.94
C ALA A 69 4.73 -1.37 -22.60
N GLN A 70 3.85 -0.68 -21.86
CA GLN A 70 3.08 0.48 -22.31
C GLN A 70 3.88 1.80 -22.22
N GLY A 71 5.16 1.73 -21.88
CA GLY A 71 6.02 2.91 -21.74
C GLY A 71 5.65 3.79 -20.56
N VAL A 72 5.13 3.20 -19.47
CA VAL A 72 4.88 3.91 -18.21
C VAL A 72 6.20 4.33 -17.59
N THR A 73 6.29 5.58 -17.17
CA THR A 73 7.43 6.18 -16.48
C THR A 73 6.97 6.76 -15.15
N THR A 74 7.91 7.00 -14.23
CA THR A 74 7.62 7.66 -12.96
C THR A 74 6.90 8.99 -13.14
N ASP A 75 7.27 9.79 -14.16
CA ASP A 75 6.60 11.05 -14.48
C ASP A 75 5.13 10.87 -14.88
N LYS A 76 4.84 9.86 -15.72
CA LYS A 76 3.46 9.54 -16.10
C LYS A 76 2.62 9.04 -14.92
N VAL A 77 3.25 8.35 -13.95
CA VAL A 77 2.57 7.95 -12.71
C VAL A 77 2.24 9.16 -11.85
N PHE A 78 3.15 10.13 -11.73
CA PHE A 78 2.84 11.40 -11.05
C PHE A 78 1.67 12.14 -11.70
N ASP A 79 1.65 12.21 -13.01
CA ASP A 79 0.57 12.89 -13.77
C ASP A 79 -0.77 12.18 -13.56
N LEU A 80 -0.80 10.84 -13.65
CA LEU A 80 -1.97 10.02 -13.36
C LEU A 80 -2.50 10.28 -11.95
N VAL A 81 -1.61 10.25 -10.94
CA VAL A 81 -2.01 10.46 -9.54
C VAL A 81 -2.52 11.87 -9.30
N ALA A 82 -1.92 12.90 -9.91
CA ALA A 82 -2.42 14.27 -9.80
C ALA A 82 -3.87 14.42 -10.31
N GLU A 83 -4.18 13.75 -11.43
CA GLU A 83 -5.54 13.75 -11.99
C GLU A 83 -6.55 13.05 -11.06
N VAL A 84 -6.21 11.88 -10.52
CA VAL A 84 -7.16 11.10 -9.70
C VAL A 84 -7.29 11.66 -8.29
N SER A 85 -6.22 12.17 -7.69
CA SER A 85 -6.24 12.72 -6.34
C SER A 85 -7.15 13.95 -6.22
N ALA A 86 -7.35 14.67 -7.30
CA ALA A 86 -8.27 15.80 -7.36
C ALA A 86 -9.76 15.37 -7.37
N GLN A 87 -10.06 14.10 -7.63
CA GLN A 87 -11.40 13.55 -7.81
C GLN A 87 -11.84 12.60 -6.67
N MET A 88 -11.00 12.37 -5.66
CA MET A 88 -11.30 11.48 -4.54
C MET A 88 -10.85 12.10 -3.21
N ASP A 89 -11.46 11.68 -2.11
CA ASP A 89 -11.18 12.23 -0.77
C ASP A 89 -10.31 11.31 0.11
N ILE A 90 -9.90 10.16 -0.39
CA ILE A 90 -9.06 9.20 0.34
C ILE A 90 -7.56 9.47 0.10
N PRO A 91 -6.68 9.15 1.08
CA PRO A 91 -5.24 9.28 0.89
C PRO A 91 -4.69 8.26 -0.11
N LEU A 92 -3.67 8.71 -0.85
CA LEU A 92 -2.88 7.89 -1.75
C LEU A 92 -1.45 7.80 -1.23
N VAL A 93 -0.84 6.61 -1.31
CA VAL A 93 0.58 6.40 -1.03
C VAL A 93 1.24 5.72 -2.21
N PHE A 94 2.50 6.04 -2.47
CA PHE A 94 3.28 5.30 -3.44
C PHE A 94 3.90 4.05 -2.81
N MET A 95 4.00 2.99 -3.60
CA MET A 95 4.84 1.83 -3.32
C MET A 95 5.87 1.69 -4.45
N THR A 96 7.15 1.72 -4.10
CA THR A 96 8.24 1.59 -5.07
C THR A 96 9.55 1.22 -4.37
N TYR A 97 10.62 1.09 -5.15
CA TYR A 97 11.94 0.66 -4.67
C TYR A 97 12.90 1.84 -4.53
N LEU A 98 13.86 1.72 -3.62
CA LEU A 98 14.81 2.78 -3.28
C LEU A 98 15.57 3.31 -4.50
N ASN A 99 15.95 2.41 -5.42
CA ASN A 99 16.65 2.80 -6.64
C ASN A 99 15.84 3.77 -7.53
N VAL A 100 14.51 3.65 -7.57
CA VAL A 100 13.64 4.57 -8.32
C VAL A 100 13.72 5.98 -7.72
N LEU A 101 13.63 6.08 -6.39
CA LEU A 101 13.71 7.35 -5.67
C LEU A 101 15.11 7.96 -5.79
N PHE A 102 16.14 7.13 -5.61
CA PHE A 102 17.54 7.56 -5.70
C PHE A 102 17.86 8.16 -7.09
N ARG A 103 17.48 7.46 -8.16
CA ARG A 103 17.69 7.95 -9.54
C ARG A 103 16.87 9.20 -9.87
N TYR A 104 15.68 9.33 -9.32
CA TYR A 104 14.83 10.51 -9.50
C TYR A 104 15.37 11.71 -8.70
N GLY A 105 16.07 11.44 -7.59
CA GLY A 105 16.52 12.38 -6.57
C GLY A 105 15.44 12.57 -5.49
N TYR A 106 15.78 12.27 -4.24
CA TYR A 106 14.83 12.28 -3.11
C TYR A 106 14.05 13.58 -2.97
N ASP A 107 14.74 14.73 -3.06
CA ASP A 107 14.08 16.04 -2.95
C ASP A 107 13.07 16.28 -4.08
N ARG A 108 13.47 16.02 -5.32
CA ARG A 108 12.61 16.17 -6.49
C ARG A 108 11.40 15.20 -6.44
N PHE A 109 11.64 13.95 -6.03
CA PHE A 109 10.60 12.94 -5.90
C PHE A 109 9.57 13.34 -4.84
N CYS A 110 10.01 13.68 -3.62
CA CYS A 110 9.12 14.02 -2.51
C CYS A 110 8.30 15.29 -2.79
N ARG A 111 8.92 16.32 -3.38
CA ARG A 111 8.20 17.53 -3.81
C ARG A 111 7.11 17.19 -4.81
N ARG A 112 7.44 16.44 -5.87
CA ARG A 112 6.49 16.08 -6.91
C ARG A 112 5.39 15.16 -6.38
N ALA A 113 5.71 14.25 -5.47
CA ALA A 113 4.73 13.41 -4.78
C ALA A 113 3.72 14.27 -4.01
N ALA A 114 4.19 15.25 -3.24
CA ALA A 114 3.33 16.18 -2.52
C ALA A 114 2.44 17.00 -3.47
N ASP A 115 3.04 17.54 -4.55
CA ASP A 115 2.31 18.32 -5.57
C ASP A 115 1.24 17.49 -6.28
N SER A 116 1.45 16.17 -6.42
CA SER A 116 0.48 15.23 -7.00
C SER A 116 -0.58 14.72 -6.02
N GLY A 117 -0.53 15.12 -4.74
CA GLY A 117 -1.50 14.72 -3.72
C GLY A 117 -1.20 13.38 -3.04
N ILE A 118 0.02 12.88 -3.15
CA ILE A 118 0.52 11.71 -2.40
C ILE A 118 0.76 12.10 -0.95
N SER A 119 0.40 11.23 -0.02
CA SER A 119 0.52 11.44 1.42
C SER A 119 1.65 10.64 2.06
N GLY A 120 2.15 9.61 1.39
CA GLY A 120 3.23 8.78 1.90
C GLY A 120 3.90 7.92 0.83
N VAL A 121 4.97 7.26 1.23
CA VAL A 121 5.71 6.31 0.37
C VAL A 121 6.10 5.06 1.16
N ILE A 122 5.93 3.90 0.54
CA ILE A 122 6.35 2.58 1.01
C ILE A 122 7.55 2.17 0.17
N VAL A 123 8.68 1.86 0.83
CA VAL A 123 9.94 1.47 0.16
C VAL A 123 10.43 0.17 0.80
N PRO A 124 10.06 -1.01 0.23
CA PRO A 124 10.31 -2.30 0.88
C PRO A 124 11.78 -2.66 1.06
N ASP A 125 12.65 -2.10 0.25
CA ASP A 125 14.10 -2.31 0.26
C ASP A 125 14.88 -1.22 1.01
N LEU A 126 14.18 -0.32 1.74
CA LEU A 126 14.80 0.67 2.62
C LEU A 126 14.90 0.11 4.05
N PRO A 127 16.10 -0.25 4.55
CA PRO A 127 16.27 -0.71 5.92
C PRO A 127 15.99 0.40 6.93
N TYR A 128 15.52 0.01 8.12
CA TYR A 128 15.23 0.95 9.20
C TYR A 128 16.44 1.84 9.54
N GLU A 129 17.63 1.26 9.55
CA GLU A 129 18.88 1.94 9.87
C GLU A 129 19.24 3.06 8.89
N GLU A 130 18.77 2.99 7.65
CA GLU A 130 19.03 3.96 6.57
C GLU A 130 17.80 4.85 6.28
N LYS A 131 16.71 4.65 7.02
CA LYS A 131 15.43 5.37 6.79
C LYS A 131 15.61 6.89 6.75
N HIS A 132 16.51 7.42 7.55
CA HIS A 132 16.74 8.87 7.69
C HIS A 132 17.18 9.54 6.40
N GLU A 133 17.88 8.84 5.51
CA GLU A 133 18.27 9.40 4.21
C GLU A 133 17.07 9.89 3.39
N LEU A 134 15.97 9.17 3.47
CA LEU A 134 14.71 9.52 2.78
C LEU A 134 13.77 10.33 3.68
N SER A 135 13.56 9.92 4.94
CA SER A 135 12.52 10.50 5.80
C SER A 135 12.78 11.95 6.14
N ASP A 136 14.05 12.36 6.32
CA ASP A 136 14.42 13.78 6.59
C ASP A 136 14.09 14.69 5.40
N VAL A 137 14.16 14.15 4.19
CA VAL A 137 13.75 14.88 2.99
C VAL A 137 12.22 14.86 2.84
N ALA A 138 11.59 13.70 2.97
CA ALA A 138 10.16 13.50 2.82
C ALA A 138 9.33 14.38 3.77
N LYS A 139 9.81 14.52 5.01
CA LYS A 139 9.18 15.35 6.04
C LYS A 139 9.05 16.82 5.64
N LYS A 140 9.97 17.36 4.86
CA LYS A 140 9.92 18.76 4.36
C LYS A 140 8.70 19.01 3.47
N TYR A 141 8.19 17.95 2.86
CA TYR A 141 7.04 17.96 1.93
C TYR A 141 5.78 17.36 2.52
N GLY A 142 5.80 16.97 3.80
CA GLY A 142 4.65 16.32 4.46
C GLY A 142 4.36 14.92 3.89
N ILE A 143 5.37 14.21 3.41
CA ILE A 143 5.28 12.83 2.93
C ILE A 143 5.72 11.89 4.05
N ALA A 144 4.83 10.99 4.49
CA ALA A 144 5.17 9.94 5.46
C ALA A 144 5.99 8.83 4.80
N VAL A 145 7.05 8.39 5.43
CA VAL A 145 7.78 7.17 5.03
C VAL A 145 7.24 6.01 5.86
N ILE A 146 6.38 5.21 5.22
CA ILE A 146 5.68 4.09 5.86
C ILE A 146 6.67 2.98 6.19
N SER A 147 6.73 2.61 7.47
CA SER A 147 7.63 1.55 7.94
C SER A 147 7.00 0.18 7.79
N LEU A 148 7.82 -0.81 7.38
CA LEU A 148 7.41 -2.21 7.29
C LEU A 148 7.97 -3.00 8.46
N VAL A 149 7.15 -3.93 8.99
CA VAL A 149 7.57 -4.91 9.98
C VAL A 149 7.12 -6.31 9.57
N ALA A 150 7.96 -7.28 9.90
CA ALA A 150 7.64 -8.70 9.82
C ALA A 150 7.65 -9.29 11.25
N PRO A 151 7.05 -10.46 11.49
CA PRO A 151 7.09 -11.14 12.79
C PRO A 151 8.51 -11.66 13.09
N THR A 152 9.38 -10.73 13.49
CA THR A 152 10.78 -10.95 13.86
C THR A 152 10.96 -10.84 15.38
N SER A 153 12.06 -10.24 15.87
CA SER A 153 12.22 -9.99 17.29
C SER A 153 11.28 -8.90 17.81
N HIS A 154 10.76 -9.07 19.03
CA HIS A 154 9.89 -8.10 19.69
C HIS A 154 10.54 -6.72 19.78
N GLU A 155 11.83 -6.66 20.12
CA GLU A 155 12.60 -5.43 20.23
C GLU A 155 12.62 -4.65 18.91
N ARG A 156 12.84 -5.35 17.78
CA ARG A 156 12.87 -4.72 16.47
C ARG A 156 11.51 -4.18 16.06
N VAL A 157 10.42 -4.92 16.34
CA VAL A 157 9.06 -4.45 16.07
C VAL A 157 8.77 -3.16 16.86
N MET A 158 9.06 -3.15 18.16
CA MET A 158 8.84 -1.97 19.01
C MET A 158 9.72 -0.78 18.59
N MET A 159 10.97 -1.03 18.22
CA MET A 159 11.89 0.01 17.75
C MET A 159 11.35 0.68 16.48
N ILE A 160 10.91 -0.10 15.48
CA ILE A 160 10.35 0.42 14.24
C ILE A 160 9.01 1.13 14.49
N ALA A 161 8.13 0.53 15.30
CA ALA A 161 6.81 1.09 15.59
C ALA A 161 6.87 2.45 16.30
N LYS A 162 7.86 2.66 17.18
CA LYS A 162 8.04 3.91 17.92
C LYS A 162 8.31 5.12 17.01
N GLU A 163 8.91 4.90 15.86
CA GLU A 163 9.25 5.94 14.86
C GLU A 163 8.40 5.85 13.60
N ALA A 164 7.35 5.00 13.61
CA ALA A 164 6.48 4.84 12.46
C ALA A 164 5.63 6.09 12.22
N GLU A 165 5.36 6.39 10.96
CA GLU A 165 4.55 7.51 10.50
C GLU A 165 3.40 6.98 9.63
N GLY A 166 2.25 7.65 9.65
CA GLY A 166 1.08 7.28 8.87
C GLY A 166 0.42 5.99 9.34
N PHE A 167 0.98 4.85 9.01
CA PHE A 167 0.62 3.53 9.54
C PHE A 167 1.83 2.59 9.52
N LEU A 168 1.76 1.52 10.29
CA LEU A 168 2.77 0.46 10.28
C LEU A 168 2.30 -0.66 9.35
N TYR A 169 3.06 -0.93 8.30
CA TYR A 169 2.78 -2.04 7.38
C TYR A 169 3.30 -3.35 7.96
N GLN A 170 2.42 -4.21 8.41
CA GLN A 170 2.78 -5.54 8.85
C GLN A 170 2.75 -6.53 7.69
N VAL A 171 3.90 -7.07 7.35
CA VAL A 171 4.01 -8.18 6.40
C VAL A 171 3.66 -9.48 7.13
N SER A 172 2.59 -10.15 6.72
CA SER A 172 2.27 -11.47 7.28
C SER A 172 3.18 -12.55 6.69
N SER A 173 3.49 -13.58 7.48
CA SER A 173 4.31 -14.73 7.03
C SER A 173 3.57 -15.68 6.06
N MET A 174 2.37 -15.32 5.60
CA MET A 174 1.50 -16.17 4.76
C MET A 174 2.12 -16.61 3.42
N GLY A 175 3.20 -15.99 2.98
CA GLY A 175 3.84 -16.33 1.70
C GLY A 175 4.73 -17.56 1.71
N VAL A 176 5.14 -18.12 2.83
CA VAL A 176 6.25 -19.09 2.81
C VAL A 176 6.04 -20.41 3.54
N THR A 177 5.46 -20.52 4.71
CA THR A 177 5.19 -21.82 5.39
C THR A 177 4.64 -21.59 6.82
N GLY A 178 3.37 -21.32 6.97
CA GLY A 178 2.75 -21.24 8.28
C GLY A 178 1.36 -21.89 8.29
N THR A 179 0.99 -22.51 9.40
CA THR A 179 -0.41 -22.89 9.60
C THR A 179 -1.25 -21.62 9.83
N ARG A 180 -2.54 -21.64 9.46
CA ARG A 180 -3.46 -20.50 9.61
C ARG A 180 -3.45 -19.91 11.04
N SER A 181 -3.47 -20.77 12.04
CA SER A 181 -3.44 -20.38 13.47
C SER A 181 -2.14 -19.67 13.88
N LYS A 182 -1.00 -20.04 13.30
CA LYS A 182 0.28 -19.38 13.57
C LYS A 182 0.30 -17.96 13.02
N ILE A 183 -0.25 -17.77 11.82
CA ILE A 183 -0.32 -16.45 11.16
C ILE A 183 -1.17 -15.48 11.98
N GLU A 184 -2.33 -15.91 12.44
CA GLU A 184 -3.22 -15.12 13.29
C GLU A 184 -2.52 -14.70 14.59
N THR A 185 -1.82 -15.64 15.22
CA THR A 185 -1.04 -15.37 16.44
C THR A 185 0.08 -14.36 16.18
N ASP A 186 0.79 -14.51 15.07
CA ASP A 186 1.88 -13.60 14.70
C ASP A 186 1.35 -12.18 14.39
N VAL A 187 0.21 -12.06 13.70
CA VAL A 187 -0.42 -10.76 13.42
C VAL A 187 -0.86 -10.07 14.69
N ALA A 188 -1.59 -10.76 15.57
CA ALA A 188 -2.05 -10.22 16.83
C ALA A 188 -0.88 -9.76 17.72
N ALA A 189 0.17 -10.57 17.81
CA ALA A 189 1.35 -10.27 18.64
C ALA A 189 2.09 -9.02 18.14
N VAL A 190 2.29 -8.86 16.84
CA VAL A 190 2.96 -7.69 16.25
C VAL A 190 2.12 -6.42 16.47
N THR A 191 0.82 -6.49 16.24
CA THR A 191 -0.10 -5.36 16.48
C THR A 191 -0.08 -4.93 17.95
N GLU A 192 -0.16 -5.89 18.88
CA GLU A 192 -0.09 -5.60 20.32
C GLU A 192 1.24 -4.95 20.72
N LEU A 193 2.36 -5.46 20.22
CA LEU A 193 3.68 -4.89 20.47
C LEU A 193 3.81 -3.46 19.94
N ALA A 194 3.30 -3.19 18.74
CA ALA A 194 3.30 -1.86 18.16
C ALA A 194 2.49 -0.88 19.01
N HIS A 195 1.28 -1.25 19.41
CA HIS A 195 0.39 -0.40 20.23
C HIS A 195 0.91 -0.15 21.65
N ARG A 196 1.85 -0.96 22.17
CA ARG A 196 2.50 -0.68 23.46
C ARG A 196 3.41 0.55 23.42
N VAL A 197 3.90 0.95 22.25
CA VAL A 197 4.93 1.99 22.10
C VAL A 197 4.53 3.11 21.15
N SER A 198 3.41 2.98 20.43
CA SER A 198 2.95 3.94 19.41
C SER A 198 1.43 3.87 19.24
N ASP A 199 0.81 5.01 18.96
CA ASP A 199 -0.59 5.11 18.55
C ASP A 199 -0.79 4.95 17.04
N VAL A 200 0.27 4.67 16.29
CA VAL A 200 0.24 4.46 14.84
C VAL A 200 -0.59 3.21 14.53
N PRO A 201 -1.60 3.28 13.64
CA PRO A 201 -2.39 2.12 13.26
C PRO A 201 -1.55 1.08 12.52
N VAL A 202 -1.90 -0.19 12.68
CA VAL A 202 -1.23 -1.33 12.05
C VAL A 202 -2.13 -1.90 10.97
N ALA A 203 -1.63 -1.97 9.72
CA ALA A 203 -2.31 -2.62 8.62
C ALA A 203 -1.54 -3.87 8.17
N VAL A 204 -2.25 -5.00 8.08
CA VAL A 204 -1.65 -6.27 7.69
C VAL A 204 -1.85 -6.54 6.19
N GLY A 205 -0.75 -6.84 5.52
CA GLY A 205 -0.73 -7.22 4.11
C GLY A 205 -0.14 -8.61 3.89
N PHE A 206 -0.28 -9.11 2.67
CA PHE A 206 0.17 -10.40 2.16
C PHE A 206 -0.86 -11.54 2.27
N GLY A 207 -1.21 -12.09 1.11
CA GLY A 207 -1.98 -13.32 0.99
C GLY A 207 -3.47 -13.23 1.33
N ILE A 208 -4.03 -12.01 1.43
CA ILE A 208 -5.45 -11.78 1.64
C ILE A 208 -6.12 -11.64 0.28
N HIS A 209 -7.04 -12.58 -0.04
CA HIS A 209 -7.71 -12.65 -1.34
C HIS A 209 -9.24 -12.75 -1.22
N THR A 210 -9.78 -13.13 -0.06
CA THR A 210 -11.23 -13.30 0.11
C THR A 210 -11.79 -12.43 1.23
N PRO A 211 -13.09 -12.10 1.18
CA PRO A 211 -13.77 -11.36 2.24
C PRO A 211 -13.63 -12.00 3.62
N GLU A 212 -13.66 -13.34 3.69
CA GLU A 212 -13.50 -14.09 4.94
C GLU A 212 -12.09 -13.90 5.52
N GLN A 213 -11.07 -13.93 4.67
CA GLN A 213 -9.69 -13.67 5.11
C GLN A 213 -9.52 -12.22 5.58
N ALA A 214 -10.12 -11.25 4.87
CA ALA A 214 -10.10 -9.85 5.28
C ALA A 214 -10.78 -9.66 6.66
N ALA A 215 -11.98 -10.20 6.85
CA ALA A 215 -12.69 -10.17 8.12
C ALA A 215 -11.88 -10.79 9.26
N GLN A 216 -11.22 -11.90 9.01
CA GLN A 216 -10.41 -12.61 9.98
C GLN A 216 -9.16 -11.80 10.39
N MET A 217 -8.41 -11.29 9.41
CA MET A 217 -7.21 -10.47 9.69
C MET A 217 -7.57 -9.14 10.34
N GLY A 218 -8.69 -8.52 9.94
CA GLY A 218 -9.21 -7.30 10.52
C GLY A 218 -9.56 -7.41 12.01
N GLN A 219 -9.73 -8.60 12.58
CA GLN A 219 -9.89 -8.77 14.02
C GLN A 219 -8.62 -8.45 14.80
N PHE A 220 -7.46 -8.63 14.20
CA PHE A 220 -6.16 -8.52 14.85
C PHE A 220 -5.38 -7.26 14.48
N ALA A 221 -5.77 -6.55 13.43
CA ALA A 221 -5.11 -5.34 12.95
C ALA A 221 -6.12 -4.19 12.77
N ASP A 222 -5.62 -2.96 12.60
CA ASP A 222 -6.45 -1.78 12.37
C ASP A 222 -6.87 -1.63 10.92
N GLY A 223 -6.20 -2.35 10.01
CA GLY A 223 -6.55 -2.41 8.62
C GLY A 223 -5.99 -3.64 7.92
N VAL A 224 -6.50 -3.90 6.71
CA VAL A 224 -6.02 -4.96 5.83
C VAL A 224 -5.60 -4.39 4.48
N ILE A 225 -4.54 -4.97 3.91
CA ILE A 225 -3.98 -4.57 2.63
C ILE A 225 -4.16 -5.71 1.64
N VAL A 226 -4.72 -5.41 0.48
CA VAL A 226 -4.99 -6.36 -0.59
C VAL A 226 -4.37 -5.89 -1.89
N GLY A 227 -3.42 -6.64 -2.39
CA GLY A 227 -2.73 -6.36 -3.66
C GLY A 227 -3.03 -7.39 -4.73
N SER A 228 -2.49 -8.59 -4.59
CA SER A 228 -2.53 -9.64 -5.64
C SER A 228 -3.95 -9.94 -6.12
N GLY A 229 -4.94 -10.00 -5.22
CA GLY A 229 -6.33 -10.24 -5.62
C GLY A 229 -6.91 -9.17 -6.55
N ILE A 230 -6.53 -7.90 -6.35
CA ILE A 230 -6.94 -6.79 -7.23
C ILE A 230 -6.19 -6.89 -8.56
N VAL A 231 -4.86 -7.09 -8.51
CA VAL A 231 -4.02 -7.16 -9.71
C VAL A 231 -4.36 -8.36 -10.59
N GLU A 232 -4.76 -9.50 -10.02
CA GLU A 232 -5.28 -10.67 -10.76
C GLU A 232 -6.57 -10.34 -11.53
N LEU A 233 -7.47 -9.55 -10.94
CA LEU A 233 -8.66 -9.07 -11.64
C LEU A 233 -8.29 -8.15 -12.81
N VAL A 234 -7.30 -7.27 -12.62
CA VAL A 234 -6.80 -6.41 -13.70
C VAL A 234 -6.22 -7.26 -14.82
N ALA A 235 -5.38 -8.23 -14.51
CA ALA A 235 -4.81 -9.16 -15.48
C ALA A 235 -5.88 -9.94 -16.25
N LYS A 236 -6.93 -10.39 -15.57
CA LYS A 236 -8.00 -11.21 -16.12
C LYS A 236 -8.94 -10.45 -17.05
N TYR A 237 -9.30 -9.22 -16.67
CA TYR A 237 -10.35 -8.45 -17.34
C TYR A 237 -9.81 -7.30 -18.21
N GLY A 238 -8.52 -6.97 -18.10
CA GLY A 238 -7.92 -5.90 -18.90
C GLY A 238 -8.69 -4.59 -18.81
N LYS A 239 -9.14 -4.05 -19.92
CA LYS A 239 -9.89 -2.78 -19.98
C LYS A 239 -11.28 -2.84 -19.30
N ASP A 240 -11.82 -4.02 -19.10
CA ASP A 240 -13.11 -4.22 -18.41
C ASP A 240 -12.94 -4.41 -16.88
N ALA A 241 -11.70 -4.28 -16.37
CA ALA A 241 -11.38 -4.48 -14.97
C ALA A 241 -12.00 -3.47 -14.00
N PRO A 242 -12.20 -2.17 -14.31
CA PRO A 242 -12.60 -1.16 -13.32
C PRO A 242 -13.85 -1.57 -12.52
N ALA A 243 -14.94 -1.96 -13.20
CA ALA A 243 -16.18 -2.36 -12.51
C ALA A 243 -16.01 -3.67 -11.71
N LYS A 244 -15.13 -4.58 -12.14
CA LYS A 244 -14.85 -5.84 -11.43
C LYS A 244 -14.04 -5.60 -10.18
N VAL A 245 -13.05 -4.72 -10.25
CA VAL A 245 -12.26 -4.29 -9.10
C VAL A 245 -13.14 -3.55 -8.10
N GLY A 246 -14.00 -2.62 -8.55
CA GLY A 246 -14.94 -1.92 -7.68
C GLY A 246 -15.86 -2.88 -6.91
N ALA A 247 -16.47 -3.86 -7.58
CA ALA A 247 -17.30 -4.87 -6.93
C ALA A 247 -16.51 -5.68 -5.88
N TYR A 248 -15.32 -6.14 -6.22
CA TYR A 248 -14.44 -6.86 -5.30
C TYR A 248 -14.07 -6.01 -4.07
N VAL A 249 -13.70 -4.74 -4.27
CA VAL A 249 -13.42 -3.81 -3.17
C VAL A 249 -14.61 -3.66 -2.24
N ALA A 250 -15.83 -3.51 -2.79
CA ALA A 250 -17.05 -3.39 -1.99
C ALA A 250 -17.31 -4.65 -1.13
N GLU A 251 -17.10 -5.85 -1.69
CA GLU A 251 -17.23 -7.12 -0.96
C GLU A 251 -16.21 -7.23 0.18
N MET A 252 -14.95 -6.92 -0.10
CA MET A 252 -13.86 -6.94 0.89
C MET A 252 -14.12 -5.94 2.01
N LYS A 253 -14.50 -4.70 1.66
CA LYS A 253 -14.81 -3.65 2.66
C LYS A 253 -16.00 -4.01 3.53
N ALA A 254 -17.07 -4.57 2.95
CA ALA A 254 -18.26 -5.00 3.71
C ALA A 254 -17.93 -6.09 4.73
N ALA A 255 -16.93 -6.93 4.47
CA ALA A 255 -16.49 -7.98 5.39
C ALA A 255 -15.76 -7.42 6.62
N LEU A 256 -15.10 -6.28 6.50
CA LEU A 256 -14.41 -5.59 7.62
C LEU A 256 -15.37 -4.83 8.56
N ALA A 257 -16.58 -4.57 8.13
CA ALA A 257 -17.59 -3.85 8.92
C ALA A 257 -18.39 -4.76 9.88
N LYS A 258 -18.14 -6.07 9.83
CA LYS A 258 -18.78 -7.09 10.68
C LYS A 258 -17.91 -7.42 11.88
#